data_bfd36c0d64b02c2d2c20c03fdf8d1c84
#
_entry.id   bfd36c0d64b02c2d2c20c03fdf8d1c84
#
_cell.length_a   1.000
_cell.length_b   1.000
_cell.length_c   1.000
_cell.angle_alpha   90.00
_cell.angle_beta   90.00
_cell.angle_gamma   90.00
#
_symmetry.space_group_name_H-M   'P 1'
#
loop_
_entity.id
_entity.type
_entity.pdbx_description
1 polymer ?
#
loop_
_entity_poly.entity_id
_entity_poly.type
_entity_poly.pdbx_seq_one_letter_code
_entity_poly.pdbx_strand_id
1 'polypeptide(L)'
;SIIGNTCLFISALLFLFSGAPEGTPFFKALSGICFIFVPFYVVSVFHINSKRVASGISTSIIPSATILAVFKQFQENSFRFDRTEICCLITGSDYSSRAGAYAFADKYKRLYRDVPTIFIPIEEITSSKKLSVFFRDGSGTTGSEYIANTIREAGTNLGLKIKSESHLLGSGAFTPFSNNHFPACSLGTSKEYTSKCFLANGEKLSDISKKSVADVGSLIIETLNYFDG
;
A
#
# COMPACT_ATOMS: atom_id res chain seq x y z
N SER A 1 -4.75 -16.67 -1.67
CA SER A 1 -4.90 -17.84 -2.58
C SER A 1 -4.05 -19.04 -2.16
N ILE A 2 -2.84 -18.86 -1.62
CA ILE A 2 -1.96 -19.97 -1.18
C ILE A 2 -2.66 -20.79 -0.09
N ILE A 3 -3.22 -20.12 0.92
CA ILE A 3 -3.93 -20.79 2.03
C ILE A 3 -5.12 -21.60 1.50
N GLY A 4 -5.90 -21.05 0.57
CA GLY A 4 -7.04 -21.76 -0.03
C GLY A 4 -6.62 -23.00 -0.82
N ASN A 5 -5.55 -22.89 -1.64
CA ASN A 5 -5.01 -24.02 -2.38
C ASN A 5 -4.44 -25.11 -1.45
N THR A 6 -3.75 -24.70 -0.39
CA THR A 6 -3.20 -25.63 0.61
C THR A 6 -4.31 -26.35 1.33
N CYS A 7 -5.37 -25.65 1.77
CA CYS A 7 -6.53 -26.27 2.41
C CYS A 7 -7.26 -27.25 1.48
N LEU A 8 -7.38 -26.94 0.18
CA LEU A 8 -8.01 -27.82 -0.80
C LEU A 8 -7.17 -29.07 -1.05
N PHE A 9 -5.86 -28.91 -1.19
CA PHE A 9 -4.95 -30.05 -1.34
C PHE A 9 -4.98 -30.95 -0.12
N ILE A 10 -4.96 -30.39 1.08
CA ILE A 10 -5.08 -31.14 2.34
C ILE A 10 -6.44 -31.83 2.42
N SER A 11 -7.55 -31.17 2.07
CA SER A 11 -8.90 -31.78 2.10
C SER A 11 -9.03 -32.90 1.10
N ALA A 12 -8.47 -32.79 -0.10
CA ALA A 12 -8.45 -33.85 -1.09
C ALA A 12 -7.65 -35.09 -0.61
N LEU A 13 -6.49 -34.84 0.00
CA LEU A 13 -5.64 -35.87 0.56
C LEU A 13 -6.35 -36.60 1.72
N LEU A 14 -6.97 -35.85 2.63
CA LEU A 14 -7.74 -36.40 3.76
C LEU A 14 -8.98 -37.16 3.28
N PHE A 15 -9.63 -36.72 2.20
CA PHE A 15 -10.74 -37.41 1.58
C PHE A 15 -10.33 -38.78 1.01
N LEU A 16 -9.16 -38.83 0.33
CA LEU A 16 -8.61 -40.10 -0.16
C LEU A 16 -8.31 -41.08 0.99
N PHE A 17 -7.77 -40.59 2.09
CA PHE A 17 -7.51 -41.44 3.27
C PHE A 17 -8.77 -41.78 4.04
N SER A 18 -9.81 -40.93 4.07
CA SER A 18 -11.07 -41.17 4.74
C SER A 18 -11.97 -42.19 3.99
N GLY A 19 -11.76 -42.32 2.66
CA GLY A 19 -12.44 -43.31 1.83
C GLY A 19 -11.91 -44.74 2.00
N ALA A 20 -10.81 -44.95 2.72
CA ALA A 20 -10.36 -46.26 3.10
C ALA A 20 -11.34 -46.90 4.10
N PRO A 21 -11.69 -48.16 3.95
CA PRO A 21 -12.68 -48.86 4.83
C PRO A 21 -12.33 -48.79 6.31
N GLU A 22 -11.07 -48.61 6.66
CA GLU A 22 -10.53 -48.55 8.02
C GLU A 22 -10.20 -47.11 8.48
N GLY A 23 -10.68 -46.07 7.78
CA GLY A 23 -10.37 -44.67 8.10
C GLY A 23 -10.77 -44.31 9.54
N THR A 24 -9.80 -43.88 10.34
CA THR A 24 -10.04 -43.48 11.73
C THR A 24 -11.05 -42.34 11.82
N PRO A 25 -11.92 -42.29 12.85
CA PRO A 25 -12.91 -41.22 13.02
C PRO A 25 -12.30 -39.82 13.03
N PHE A 26 -11.03 -39.69 13.39
CA PHE A 26 -10.27 -38.46 13.33
C PHE A 26 -10.13 -37.91 11.90
N PHE A 27 -9.76 -38.74 10.93
CA PHE A 27 -9.62 -38.29 9.52
C PHE A 27 -10.96 -37.92 8.90
N LYS A 28 -12.06 -38.60 9.28
CA LYS A 28 -13.40 -38.22 8.83
C LYS A 28 -13.85 -36.88 9.38
N ALA A 29 -13.59 -36.59 10.65
CA ALA A 29 -13.88 -35.30 11.26
C ALA A 29 -13.05 -34.16 10.64
N LEU A 30 -11.75 -34.40 10.43
CA LEU A 30 -10.86 -33.42 9.83
C LEU A 30 -11.23 -33.12 8.38
N SER A 31 -11.60 -34.12 7.59
CA SER A 31 -12.14 -33.98 6.23
C SER A 31 -13.40 -33.12 6.20
N GLY A 32 -14.34 -33.35 7.15
CA GLY A 32 -15.55 -32.54 7.29
C GLY A 32 -15.26 -31.07 7.56
N ILE A 33 -14.31 -30.79 8.44
CA ILE A 33 -13.87 -29.41 8.72
C ILE A 33 -13.28 -28.76 7.47
N CYS A 34 -12.41 -29.46 6.74
CA CYS A 34 -11.82 -28.93 5.50
C CYS A 34 -12.89 -28.67 4.42
N PHE A 35 -13.95 -29.46 4.37
CA PHE A 35 -15.04 -29.28 3.40
C PHE A 35 -15.81 -27.99 3.61
N ILE A 36 -15.85 -27.43 4.83
CA ILE A 36 -16.44 -26.11 5.13
C ILE A 36 -15.73 -24.99 4.38
N PHE A 37 -14.44 -25.13 4.06
CA PHE A 37 -13.67 -24.12 3.34
C PHE A 37 -13.79 -24.18 1.81
N VAL A 38 -14.39 -25.24 1.25
CA VAL A 38 -14.56 -25.39 -0.20
C VAL A 38 -15.38 -24.24 -0.82
N PRO A 39 -16.51 -23.77 -0.25
CA PRO A 39 -17.24 -22.63 -0.80
C PRO A 39 -16.39 -21.36 -0.88
N PHE A 40 -15.57 -21.10 0.14
CA PHE A 40 -14.66 -19.93 0.14
C PHE A 40 -13.60 -20.03 -0.94
N TYR A 41 -13.11 -21.21 -1.24
CA TYR A 41 -12.19 -21.43 -2.34
C TYR A 41 -12.86 -21.20 -3.70
N VAL A 42 -14.04 -21.75 -3.91
CA VAL A 42 -14.81 -21.55 -5.14
C VAL A 42 -15.06 -20.06 -5.39
N VAL A 43 -15.51 -19.33 -4.36
CA VAL A 43 -15.69 -17.87 -4.42
C VAL A 43 -14.36 -17.17 -4.76
N SER A 44 -13.25 -17.58 -4.15
CA SER A 44 -11.93 -17.00 -4.42
C SER A 44 -11.48 -17.22 -5.87
N VAL A 45 -11.70 -18.41 -6.44
CA VAL A 45 -11.37 -18.70 -7.85
C VAL A 45 -12.16 -17.82 -8.80
N PHE A 46 -13.46 -17.64 -8.54
CA PHE A 46 -14.29 -16.75 -9.36
C PHE A 46 -13.86 -15.28 -9.25
N HIS A 47 -13.42 -14.83 -8.07
CA HIS A 47 -12.91 -13.47 -7.89
C HIS A 47 -11.55 -13.25 -8.56
N ILE A 48 -10.65 -14.23 -8.49
CA ILE A 48 -9.31 -14.16 -9.12
C ILE A 48 -9.42 -14.14 -10.64
N ASN A 49 -10.37 -14.87 -11.22
CA ASN A 49 -10.62 -14.92 -12.66
C ASN A 49 -11.55 -13.82 -13.15
N SER A 50 -11.91 -12.86 -12.32
CA SER A 50 -12.72 -11.73 -12.72
C SER A 50 -11.95 -10.90 -13.76
N LYS A 51 -12.49 -10.78 -14.97
CA LYS A 51 -12.00 -9.87 -16.02
C LYS A 51 -12.30 -8.38 -15.72
N ARG A 52 -12.78 -8.08 -14.54
CA ARG A 52 -13.08 -6.71 -14.13
C ARG A 52 -11.79 -5.98 -13.81
N VAL A 53 -11.52 -4.95 -14.57
CA VAL A 53 -10.37 -4.07 -14.36
C VAL A 53 -10.77 -3.02 -13.31
N ALA A 54 -10.01 -2.93 -12.23
CA ALA A 54 -10.14 -1.81 -11.30
C ALA A 54 -9.61 -0.55 -11.97
N SER A 55 -10.28 0.58 -11.81
CA SER A 55 -9.90 1.84 -12.47
C SER A 55 -8.54 2.38 -12.01
N GLY A 56 -8.17 2.13 -10.76
CA GLY A 56 -6.91 2.58 -10.17
C GLY A 56 -6.72 4.10 -10.18
N ILE A 57 -7.80 4.87 -10.28
CA ILE A 57 -7.75 6.33 -10.35
C ILE A 57 -7.18 6.90 -9.06
N SER A 58 -7.77 6.58 -7.91
CA SER A 58 -7.34 7.10 -6.61
C SER A 58 -6.03 6.51 -6.12
N THR A 59 -5.74 5.27 -6.51
CA THR A 59 -4.61 4.50 -5.98
C THR A 59 -3.33 4.62 -6.80
N SER A 60 -3.44 4.97 -8.08
CA SER A 60 -2.28 5.01 -8.98
C SER A 60 -2.21 6.29 -9.79
N ILE A 61 -3.29 6.66 -10.49
CA ILE A 61 -3.28 7.81 -11.42
C ILE A 61 -3.13 9.12 -10.65
N ILE A 62 -3.95 9.34 -9.64
CA ILE A 62 -3.94 10.60 -8.87
C ILE A 62 -2.65 10.78 -8.07
N PRO A 63 -2.14 9.78 -7.30
CA PRO A 63 -0.85 9.90 -6.64
C PRO A 63 0.28 10.23 -7.61
N SER A 64 0.37 9.52 -8.73
CA SER A 64 1.40 9.77 -9.75
C SER A 64 1.28 11.17 -10.35
N ALA A 65 0.07 11.59 -10.71
CA ALA A 65 -0.17 12.94 -11.24
C ALA A 65 0.16 14.04 -10.22
N THR A 66 -0.14 13.82 -8.93
CA THR A 66 0.18 14.75 -7.85
C THR A 66 1.69 14.94 -7.72
N ILE A 67 2.46 13.84 -7.69
CA ILE A 67 3.92 13.90 -7.60
C ILE A 67 4.51 14.61 -8.82
N LEU A 68 4.05 14.27 -10.03
CA LEU A 68 4.51 14.93 -11.26
C LEU A 68 4.17 16.41 -11.28
N ALA A 69 3.01 16.83 -10.77
CA ALA A 69 2.62 18.23 -10.64
C ALA A 69 3.56 19.00 -9.69
N VAL A 70 3.93 18.39 -8.54
CA VAL A 70 4.90 18.97 -7.60
C VAL A 70 6.26 19.15 -8.28
N PHE A 71 6.76 18.15 -9.00
CA PHE A 71 8.01 18.24 -9.74
C PHE A 71 7.97 19.33 -10.83
N LYS A 72 6.87 19.41 -11.57
CA LYS A 72 6.66 20.44 -12.56
C LYS A 72 6.70 21.84 -11.93
N GLN A 73 6.08 22.01 -10.77
CA GLN A 73 6.10 23.28 -10.04
C GLN A 73 7.53 23.68 -9.62
N PHE A 74 8.35 22.73 -9.16
CA PHE A 74 9.76 23.01 -8.85
C PHE A 74 10.55 23.43 -10.09
N GLN A 75 10.31 22.76 -11.22
CA GLN A 75 10.97 23.08 -12.47
C GLN A 75 10.58 24.47 -13.00
N GLU A 76 9.28 24.80 -13.00
CA GLU A 76 8.77 26.08 -13.52
C GLU A 76 9.20 27.27 -12.65
N ASN A 77 9.28 27.10 -11.34
CA ASN A 77 9.69 28.15 -10.41
C ASN A 77 11.21 28.18 -10.18
N SER A 78 11.99 27.35 -10.89
CA SER A 78 13.43 27.21 -10.68
C SER A 78 13.80 26.95 -9.21
N PHE A 79 12.89 26.34 -8.46
CA PHE A 79 13.08 26.06 -7.04
C PHE A 79 14.09 24.93 -6.88
N ARG A 80 15.08 25.13 -6.04
CA ARG A 80 16.09 24.14 -5.71
C ARG A 80 16.20 24.01 -4.20
N PHE A 81 16.35 22.80 -3.75
CA PHE A 81 16.72 22.51 -2.38
C PHE A 81 18.25 22.65 -2.25
N ASP A 82 18.71 23.16 -1.12
CA ASP A 82 20.13 23.42 -0.90
C ASP A 82 20.92 22.18 -0.56
N ARG A 83 20.30 21.22 0.14
CA ARG A 83 20.94 20.02 0.70
C ARG A 83 20.27 18.71 0.30
N THR A 84 19.12 18.78 -0.36
CA THR A 84 18.28 17.61 -0.63
C THR A 84 18.12 17.39 -2.14
N GLU A 85 18.46 16.22 -2.62
CA GLU A 85 18.10 15.76 -3.95
C GLU A 85 16.75 15.03 -3.90
N ILE A 86 15.83 15.43 -4.76
CA ILE A 86 14.49 14.83 -4.81
C ILE A 86 14.37 13.96 -6.05
N CYS A 87 14.04 12.68 -5.83
CA CYS A 87 13.77 11.72 -6.88
C CYS A 87 12.30 11.32 -6.90
N CYS A 88 11.67 11.41 -8.07
CA CYS A 88 10.34 10.86 -8.30
C CYS A 88 10.44 9.42 -8.77
N LEU A 89 9.88 8.49 -8.01
CA LEU A 89 9.84 7.08 -8.34
C LEU A 89 8.40 6.64 -8.59
N ILE A 90 8.12 6.17 -9.79
CA ILE A 90 6.85 5.55 -10.16
C ILE A 90 7.09 4.07 -10.44
N THR A 91 6.52 3.20 -9.64
CA THR A 91 6.67 1.74 -9.77
C THR A 91 5.40 1.10 -10.30
N GLY A 92 5.56 0.02 -11.08
CA GLY A 92 4.46 -0.83 -11.51
C GLY A 92 4.24 -2.03 -10.58
N SER A 93 3.22 -2.82 -10.89
CA SER A 93 2.91 -4.08 -10.16
C SER A 93 2.65 -3.91 -8.66
N ASP A 94 2.05 -2.79 -8.27
CA ASP A 94 1.78 -2.48 -6.86
C ASP A 94 0.80 -3.49 -6.23
N TYR A 95 -0.24 -3.88 -6.95
CA TYR A 95 -1.19 -4.90 -6.51
C TYR A 95 -0.63 -6.33 -6.50
N SER A 96 0.46 -6.59 -7.21
CA SER A 96 1.17 -7.87 -7.21
C SER A 96 2.27 -7.89 -6.16
N SER A 97 1.91 -7.82 -4.90
CA SER A 97 2.84 -7.83 -3.75
C SER A 97 3.90 -6.71 -3.80
N ARG A 98 3.60 -5.60 -4.44
CA ARG A 98 4.50 -4.42 -4.60
C ARG A 98 5.82 -4.76 -5.28
N ALA A 99 5.76 -5.69 -6.24
CA ALA A 99 6.95 -6.27 -6.89
C ALA A 99 7.88 -5.21 -7.50
N GLY A 100 7.33 -4.15 -8.10
CA GLY A 100 8.13 -3.05 -8.65
C GLY A 100 8.93 -2.29 -7.59
N ALA A 101 8.32 -1.98 -6.45
CA ALA A 101 8.99 -1.30 -5.35
C ALA A 101 10.06 -2.19 -4.69
N TYR A 102 9.79 -3.49 -4.51
CA TYR A 102 10.79 -4.44 -4.03
C TYR A 102 11.97 -4.58 -4.99
N ALA A 103 11.71 -4.72 -6.30
CA ALA A 103 12.76 -4.83 -7.30
C ALA A 103 13.65 -3.57 -7.34
N PHE A 104 13.04 -2.38 -7.21
CA PHE A 104 13.78 -1.14 -7.11
C PHE A 104 14.64 -1.11 -5.84
N ALA A 105 14.04 -1.31 -4.67
CA ALA A 105 14.74 -1.25 -3.39
C ALA A 105 15.91 -2.24 -3.33
N ASP A 106 15.72 -3.47 -3.81
CA ASP A 106 16.77 -4.49 -3.82
C ASP A 106 17.89 -4.15 -4.81
N LYS A 107 17.54 -3.68 -6.01
CA LYS A 107 18.52 -3.34 -7.06
C LYS A 107 19.40 -2.16 -6.65
N TYR A 108 18.81 -1.13 -6.04
CA TYR A 108 19.48 0.14 -5.79
C TYR A 108 19.96 0.31 -4.34
N LYS A 109 19.73 -0.67 -3.44
CA LYS A 109 20.15 -0.57 -2.04
C LYS A 109 21.64 -0.26 -1.84
N ARG A 110 22.51 -0.72 -2.75
CA ARG A 110 23.94 -0.42 -2.68
C ARG A 110 24.24 1.03 -3.04
N LEU A 111 23.53 1.58 -4.03
CA LEU A 111 23.73 2.97 -4.48
C LEU A 111 23.33 3.98 -3.40
N TYR A 112 22.22 3.71 -2.71
CA TYR A 112 21.68 4.62 -1.68
C TYR A 112 22.17 4.31 -0.26
N ARG A 113 23.03 3.31 -0.08
CA ARG A 113 23.51 2.88 1.24
C ARG A 113 24.30 3.97 1.96
N ASP A 114 25.14 4.67 1.22
CA ASP A 114 26.07 5.65 1.76
C ASP A 114 25.54 7.10 1.69
N VAL A 115 24.30 7.26 1.22
CA VAL A 115 23.60 8.55 1.14
C VAL A 115 22.38 8.47 2.07
N PRO A 116 22.19 9.43 2.99
CA PRO A 116 20.98 9.51 3.80
C PRO A 116 19.75 9.61 2.89
N THR A 117 19.03 8.51 2.73
CA THR A 117 17.90 8.40 1.79
C THR A 117 16.65 8.01 2.55
N ILE A 118 15.54 8.71 2.29
CA ILE A 118 14.23 8.42 2.83
C ILE A 118 13.24 8.15 1.70
N PHE A 119 12.23 7.34 1.96
CA PHE A 119 11.15 7.07 1.02
C PHE A 119 9.80 7.47 1.61
N ILE A 120 9.04 8.25 0.84
CA ILE A 120 7.68 8.67 1.19
C ILE A 120 6.73 8.19 0.08
N PRO A 121 6.33 6.91 0.10
CA PRO A 121 5.35 6.40 -0.85
C PRO A 121 4.01 7.11 -0.66
N ILE A 122 3.42 7.54 -1.76
CA ILE A 122 2.07 8.12 -1.77
C ILE A 122 1.10 7.02 -2.16
N GLU A 123 0.22 6.69 -1.22
CA GLU A 123 -0.84 5.71 -1.42
C GLU A 123 -2.09 6.38 -2.03
N GLU A 124 -3.26 5.80 -1.79
CA GLU A 124 -4.51 6.32 -2.30
C GLU A 124 -4.80 7.75 -1.85
N ILE A 125 -5.18 8.62 -2.80
CA ILE A 125 -5.63 9.99 -2.54
C ILE A 125 -7.09 10.11 -2.95
N THR A 126 -7.99 10.28 -1.98
CA THR A 126 -9.42 10.54 -2.22
C THR A 126 -9.85 11.83 -1.54
N SER A 127 -9.41 12.11 -0.32
CA SER A 127 -9.80 13.30 0.45
C SER A 127 -8.70 13.81 1.36
N SER A 128 -8.36 15.09 1.25
CA SER A 128 -7.41 15.76 2.16
C SER A 128 -7.91 15.91 3.59
N LYS A 129 -9.22 15.80 3.82
CA LYS A 129 -9.79 15.86 5.18
C LYS A 129 -9.53 14.61 6.02
N LYS A 130 -9.06 13.54 5.40
CA LYS A 130 -8.87 12.21 6.00
C LYS A 130 -7.51 11.62 5.65
N LEU A 131 -6.48 12.45 5.63
CA LEU A 131 -5.12 12.00 5.39
C LEU A 131 -4.57 11.27 6.62
N SER A 132 -3.79 10.25 6.35
CA SER A 132 -3.08 9.47 7.36
C SER A 132 -1.68 9.12 6.89
N VAL A 133 -0.77 8.97 7.84
CA VAL A 133 0.55 8.40 7.64
C VAL A 133 0.55 6.96 8.14
N PHE A 134 1.21 6.08 7.39
CA PHE A 134 1.29 4.65 7.68
C PHE A 134 2.75 4.24 7.78
N PHE A 135 3.15 3.78 8.97
CA PHE A 135 4.50 3.28 9.23
C PHE A 135 4.50 1.95 9.99
N ARG A 136 3.34 1.31 10.14
CA ARG A 136 3.20 -0.06 10.64
C ARG A 136 2.22 -0.83 9.79
N ASP A 137 2.49 -2.10 9.57
CA ASP A 137 1.60 -2.96 8.78
C ASP A 137 1.30 -4.30 9.46
N GLY A 138 0.32 -5.02 8.88
CA GLY A 138 -0.12 -6.32 9.38
C GLY A 138 0.90 -7.45 9.15
N SER A 139 1.99 -7.21 8.41
CA SER A 139 3.09 -8.17 8.26
C SER A 139 4.13 -8.05 9.38
N GLY A 140 3.96 -7.09 10.29
CA GLY A 140 4.91 -6.80 11.37
C GLY A 140 6.04 -5.86 10.97
N THR A 141 6.03 -5.32 9.76
CA THR A 141 7.02 -4.34 9.32
C THR A 141 6.73 -2.98 9.96
N THR A 142 7.78 -2.36 10.47
CA THR A 142 7.74 -1.00 11.03
C THR A 142 8.61 -0.08 10.18
N GLY A 143 8.04 1.02 9.72
CA GLY A 143 8.73 2.10 9.03
C GLY A 143 9.25 3.18 9.98
N SER A 144 9.52 4.36 9.46
CA SER A 144 10.10 5.48 10.23
C SER A 144 9.02 6.34 10.88
N GLU A 145 8.99 6.33 12.21
CA GLU A 145 8.13 7.22 13.00
C GLU A 145 8.59 8.68 12.90
N TYR A 146 9.89 8.91 12.73
CA TYR A 146 10.44 10.25 12.50
C TYR A 146 9.83 10.89 11.25
N ILE A 147 9.84 10.20 10.12
CA ILE A 147 9.22 10.70 8.87
C ILE A 147 7.72 10.93 9.06
N ALA A 148 7.04 10.02 9.75
CA ALA A 148 5.61 10.15 10.02
C ALA A 148 5.30 11.41 10.83
N ASN A 149 6.12 11.73 11.84
CA ASN A 149 5.97 12.93 12.65
C ASN A 149 6.25 14.20 11.84
N THR A 150 7.31 14.20 11.02
CA THR A 150 7.62 15.32 10.13
C THR A 150 6.46 15.64 9.18
N ILE A 151 5.85 14.61 8.55
CA ILE A 151 4.67 14.80 7.68
C ILE A 151 3.49 15.38 8.48
N ARG A 152 3.29 14.95 9.72
CA ARG A 152 2.21 15.47 10.57
C ARG A 152 2.44 16.91 10.97
N GLU A 153 3.68 17.30 11.27
CA GLU A 153 4.06 18.69 11.57
C GLU A 153 3.84 19.59 10.36
N ALA A 154 4.33 19.18 9.18
CA ALA A 154 4.08 19.86 7.93
C ALA A 154 2.57 20.03 7.66
N GLY A 155 1.77 18.98 7.93
CA GLY A 155 0.33 19.05 7.83
C GLY A 155 -0.29 20.07 8.80
N THR A 156 0.20 20.14 10.01
CA THR A 156 -0.29 21.10 11.01
C THR A 156 -0.06 22.54 10.57
N ASN A 157 1.08 22.85 9.97
CA ASN A 157 1.37 24.18 9.41
C ASN A 157 0.40 24.57 8.29
N LEU A 158 -0.06 23.61 7.52
CA LEU A 158 -1.05 23.79 6.46
C LEU A 158 -2.51 23.72 6.94
N GLY A 159 -2.74 23.55 8.25
CA GLY A 159 -4.07 23.36 8.80
C GLY A 159 -4.72 22.00 8.46
N LEU A 160 -3.93 21.03 8.04
CA LEU A 160 -4.38 19.67 7.73
C LEU A 160 -4.26 18.78 8.97
N LYS A 161 -5.31 18.01 9.26
CA LYS A 161 -5.29 17.01 10.33
C LYS A 161 -4.85 15.67 9.78
N ILE A 162 -3.61 15.27 10.07
CA ILE A 162 -3.05 14.00 9.64
C ILE A 162 -3.00 13.03 10.81
N LYS A 163 -3.61 11.86 10.65
CA LYS A 163 -3.61 10.78 11.65
C LYS A 163 -2.44 9.82 11.41
N SER A 164 -2.00 9.14 12.46
CA SER A 164 -1.16 7.95 12.33
C SER A 164 -2.04 6.72 12.33
N GLU A 165 -1.92 5.90 11.31
CA GLU A 165 -2.69 4.65 11.18
C GLU A 165 -1.75 3.48 10.85
N SER A 166 -2.24 2.26 11.06
CA SER A 166 -1.55 1.02 10.69
C SER A 166 -2.35 0.28 9.63
N HIS A 167 -1.64 -0.36 8.72
CA HIS A 167 -2.29 -1.32 7.82
C HIS A 167 -2.61 -2.59 8.59
N LEU A 168 -3.87 -2.81 8.91
CA LEU A 168 -4.30 -4.00 9.68
C LEU A 168 -4.10 -5.31 8.91
N LEU A 169 -4.25 -5.27 7.57
CA LEU A 169 -4.12 -6.44 6.70
C LEU A 169 -3.15 -6.14 5.56
N GLY A 170 -2.20 -7.04 5.34
CA GLY A 170 -1.23 -6.95 4.26
C GLY A 170 -0.08 -5.97 4.53
N SER A 171 0.69 -5.68 3.48
CA SER A 171 1.86 -4.81 3.53
C SER A 171 1.52 -3.37 3.12
N GLY A 172 2.14 -2.38 3.76
CA GLY A 172 2.08 -0.97 3.39
C GLY A 172 2.95 -0.64 2.17
N ALA A 173 2.76 0.51 1.51
CA ALA A 173 3.62 0.91 0.40
C ALA A 173 5.06 1.22 0.88
N PHE A 174 5.27 1.53 2.13
CA PHE A 174 6.57 1.71 2.76
C PHE A 174 7.33 0.40 2.99
N THR A 175 6.62 -0.74 3.07
CA THR A 175 7.18 -2.06 3.44
C THR A 175 8.38 -2.50 2.60
N PRO A 176 8.37 -2.40 1.25
CA PRO A 176 9.52 -2.79 0.43
C PRO A 176 10.81 -2.02 0.78
N PHE A 177 10.67 -0.75 1.11
CA PHE A 177 11.80 0.11 1.46
C PHE A 177 12.29 -0.20 2.87
N SER A 178 11.39 -0.30 3.86
CA SER A 178 11.75 -0.64 5.24
C SER A 178 12.40 -2.01 5.36
N ASN A 179 11.94 -3.01 4.60
CA ASN A 179 12.56 -4.34 4.56
C ASN A 179 13.98 -4.33 3.94
N ASN A 180 14.30 -3.32 3.15
CA ASN A 180 15.64 -3.07 2.63
C ASN A 180 16.44 -2.05 3.48
N HIS A 181 15.99 -1.81 4.72
CA HIS A 181 16.63 -0.92 5.71
C HIS A 181 16.63 0.57 5.33
N PHE A 182 15.74 1.01 4.47
CA PHE A 182 15.52 2.42 4.22
C PHE A 182 14.46 2.99 5.15
N PRO A 183 14.68 4.15 5.77
CA PRO A 183 13.63 4.86 6.46
C PRO A 183 12.48 5.19 5.50
N ALA A 184 11.29 4.73 5.80
CA ALA A 184 10.13 4.94 4.95
C ALA A 184 8.84 5.10 5.77
N CYS A 185 7.92 5.91 5.23
CA CYS A 185 6.57 6.10 5.77
C CYS A 185 5.64 6.45 4.62
N SER A 186 4.50 5.79 4.51
CA SER A 186 3.51 6.09 3.47
C SER A 186 2.57 7.22 3.90
N LEU A 187 2.16 8.02 2.92
CA LEU A 187 1.10 9.03 3.04
C LEU A 187 -0.08 8.64 2.16
N GLY A 188 -1.29 8.70 2.67
CA GLY A 188 -2.49 8.39 1.91
C GLY A 188 -3.78 8.77 2.64
N THR A 189 -4.91 8.42 2.06
CA THR A 189 -6.21 8.59 2.71
C THR A 189 -6.44 7.47 3.74
N SER A 190 -7.01 7.81 4.88
CA SER A 190 -7.37 6.85 5.94
C SER A 190 -8.15 5.65 5.40
N LYS A 191 -7.77 4.44 5.81
CA LYS A 191 -8.38 3.19 5.34
C LYS A 191 -9.83 3.01 5.75
N GLU A 192 -10.25 3.63 6.83
CA GLU A 192 -11.67 3.65 7.21
C GLU A 192 -12.55 4.25 6.11
N TYR A 193 -11.97 5.14 5.29
CA TYR A 193 -12.65 5.76 4.16
C TYR A 193 -12.45 4.99 2.84
N THR A 194 -11.26 4.46 2.63
CA THR A 194 -10.87 3.69 1.43
C THR A 194 -11.69 2.42 1.24
N SER A 195 -12.05 1.74 2.33
CA SER A 195 -12.80 0.47 2.24
C SER A 195 -14.14 0.63 1.52
N LYS A 196 -14.73 1.83 1.53
CA LYS A 196 -15.98 2.14 0.83
C LYS A 196 -15.77 2.35 -0.67
N CYS A 197 -14.61 2.88 -1.08
CA CYS A 197 -14.28 3.10 -2.49
C CYS A 197 -13.70 1.86 -3.15
N PHE A 198 -12.92 1.08 -2.43
CA PHE A 198 -12.22 -0.10 -2.94
C PHE A 198 -13.15 -1.25 -3.35
N LEU A 199 -14.33 -1.34 -2.75
CA LEU A 199 -15.38 -2.31 -3.09
C LEU A 199 -16.35 -1.79 -4.15
N ALA A 200 -16.30 -0.50 -4.49
CA ALA A 200 -17.19 0.10 -5.49
C ALA A 200 -16.58 -0.07 -6.89
N ASN A 201 -17.17 -0.93 -7.68
CA ASN A 201 -16.93 -1.03 -9.12
C ASN A 201 -17.30 0.31 -9.77
N GLY A 202 -16.34 1.20 -9.97
CA GLY A 202 -16.57 2.44 -10.70
C GLY A 202 -16.09 3.70 -10.00
N GLU A 203 -14.83 3.74 -9.53
CA GLU A 203 -14.19 5.00 -9.21
C GLU A 203 -14.29 5.96 -10.40
N LYS A 204 -14.78 7.16 -10.15
CA LYS A 204 -14.83 8.22 -11.13
C LYS A 204 -13.90 9.33 -10.73
N LEU A 205 -13.26 9.95 -11.71
CA LEU A 205 -12.42 11.13 -11.49
C LEU A 205 -13.20 12.26 -10.81
N SER A 206 -14.52 12.33 -11.02
CA SER A 206 -15.42 13.28 -10.35
C SER A 206 -15.49 13.12 -8.83
N ASP A 207 -15.16 11.95 -8.31
CA ASP A 207 -15.26 11.64 -6.88
C ASP A 207 -14.04 12.18 -6.09
N ILE A 208 -13.01 12.61 -6.83
CA ILE A 208 -11.78 13.15 -6.27
C ILE A 208 -11.81 14.68 -6.34
N SER A 209 -11.69 15.30 -5.18
CA SER A 209 -11.69 16.76 -5.09
C SER A 209 -10.34 17.32 -5.59
N LYS A 210 -10.39 18.28 -6.54
CA LYS A 210 -9.22 19.03 -6.99
C LYS A 210 -8.49 19.69 -5.81
N LYS A 211 -9.25 20.18 -4.81
CA LYS A 211 -8.69 20.75 -3.59
C LYS A 211 -7.87 19.70 -2.83
N SER A 212 -8.35 18.47 -2.72
CA SER A 212 -7.62 17.41 -2.03
C SER A 212 -6.28 17.08 -2.69
N VAL A 213 -6.23 17.10 -4.01
CA VAL A 213 -4.98 16.91 -4.77
C VAL A 213 -4.01 18.06 -4.51
N ALA A 214 -4.49 19.31 -4.54
CA ALA A 214 -3.68 20.50 -4.25
C ALA A 214 -3.17 20.49 -2.79
N ASP A 215 -4.03 20.16 -1.82
CA ASP A 215 -3.65 20.07 -0.41
C ASP A 215 -2.55 19.01 -0.18
N VAL A 216 -2.65 17.85 -0.84
CA VAL A 216 -1.60 16.82 -0.77
C VAL A 216 -0.32 17.26 -1.45
N GLY A 217 -0.40 17.94 -2.60
CA GLY A 217 0.76 18.53 -3.26
C GLY A 217 1.48 19.54 -2.35
N SER A 218 0.73 20.45 -1.73
CA SER A 218 1.28 21.40 -0.75
C SER A 218 1.91 20.71 0.45
N LEU A 219 1.29 19.64 0.95
CA LEU A 219 1.84 18.85 2.05
C LEU A 219 3.17 18.18 1.69
N ILE A 220 3.28 17.65 0.47
CA ILE A 220 4.54 17.07 -0.02
C ILE A 220 5.63 18.15 -0.06
N ILE A 221 5.34 19.33 -0.61
CA ILE A 221 6.29 20.46 -0.68
C ILE A 221 6.74 20.87 0.71
N GLU A 222 5.79 21.07 1.63
CA GLU A 222 6.10 21.48 3.01
C GLU A 222 6.93 20.41 3.74
N THR A 223 6.61 19.13 3.54
CA THR A 223 7.40 18.02 4.10
C THR A 223 8.83 18.01 3.57
N LEU A 224 9.02 18.27 2.27
CA LEU A 224 10.35 18.33 1.66
C LEU A 224 11.16 19.51 2.21
N ASN A 225 10.55 20.67 2.45
CA ASN A 225 11.21 21.81 3.09
C ASN A 225 11.74 21.45 4.48
N TYR A 226 11.02 20.65 5.26
CA TYR A 226 11.51 20.18 6.57
C TYR A 226 12.75 19.28 6.48
N PHE A 227 12.91 18.55 5.39
CA PHE A 227 14.10 17.69 5.22
C PHE A 227 15.29 18.44 4.63
N ASP A 228 15.09 19.62 4.04
CA ASP A 228 16.17 20.44 3.47
C ASP A 228 16.78 21.41 4.51
N GLY A 229 16.00 21.84 5.51
CA GLY A 229 16.43 22.74 6.58
C GLY A 229 17.13 22.05 7.72
#